data_3ec3f7303fcd9502d1257396071debe8
#
_entry.id   3ec3f7303fcd9502d1257396071debe8
#
_cell.length_a   1.000
_cell.length_b   1.000
_cell.length_c   1.000
_cell.angle_alpha   90.00
_cell.angle_beta   90.00
_cell.angle_gamma   90.00
#
_symmetry.space_group_name_H-M   'P 1'
#
loop_
_entity.id
_entity.type
_entity.pdbx_description
1 polymer ?
#
loop_
_entity_poly.entity_id
_entity_poly.type
_entity_poly.pdbx_seq_one_letter_code
_entity_poly.pdbx_strand_id
1 'polypeptide(L)' 'MIRPAAPTRDTVRRSIADQLLEALDHLVTRHRALALHDEHIELHAELIAAEVAHQLAMARSALHRHPSLRRAG' A
#
# COMPACT_ATOMS: atom_id res chain seq x y z
N MET A 1 17.06 -9.92 28.84
CA MET A 1 16.06 -9.93 27.77
C MET A 1 15.53 -8.53 27.52
N ILE A 2 15.53 -8.12 26.29
CA ILE A 2 15.07 -6.78 25.94
C ILE A 2 13.58 -6.84 25.58
N ARG A 3 12.81 -6.04 26.30
CA ARG A 3 11.40 -5.92 25.99
C ARG A 3 11.22 -5.07 24.73
N PRO A 4 10.42 -5.51 23.77
CA PRO A 4 10.16 -4.69 22.59
C PRO A 4 9.44 -3.41 22.98
N ALA A 5 9.87 -2.32 22.40
CA ALA A 5 9.22 -1.04 22.64
C ALA A 5 7.85 -1.01 21.99
N ALA A 6 6.93 -0.23 22.54
CA ALA A 6 5.64 -0.01 21.92
C ALA A 6 5.86 0.68 20.57
N PRO A 7 5.04 0.37 19.56
CA PRO A 7 5.19 1.00 18.26
C PRO A 7 4.96 2.50 18.36
N THR A 8 5.85 3.27 17.76
CA THR A 8 5.71 4.71 17.69
C THR A 8 4.92 5.07 16.45
N ARG A 9 4.51 6.34 16.38
CA ARG A 9 3.85 6.87 15.20
C ARG A 9 4.70 6.65 13.95
N ASP A 10 5.99 6.91 14.03
CA ASP A 10 6.90 6.76 12.90
C ASP A 10 7.05 5.29 12.50
N THR A 11 7.13 4.40 13.48
CA THR A 11 7.21 2.97 13.22
C THR A 11 5.96 2.46 12.50
N VAL A 12 4.79 2.91 12.94
CA VAL A 12 3.52 2.51 12.33
C VAL A 12 3.42 3.04 10.90
N ARG A 13 3.76 4.30 10.69
CA ARG A 13 3.75 4.89 9.35
C ARG A 13 4.69 4.15 8.41
N ARG A 14 5.88 3.82 8.90
CA ARG A 14 6.85 3.08 8.11
C ARG A 14 6.34 1.70 7.74
N SER A 15 5.71 1.02 8.68
CA SER A 15 5.15 -0.30 8.44
C SER A 15 4.05 -0.24 7.37
N ILE A 16 3.18 0.76 7.45
CA ILE A 16 2.12 0.93 6.47
C ILE A 16 2.70 1.29 5.11
N ALA A 17 3.71 2.16 5.08
CA ALA A 17 4.38 2.52 3.84
C ALA A 17 5.07 1.31 3.21
N ASP A 18 5.72 0.48 4.01
CA ASP A 18 6.38 -0.72 3.51
C ASP A 18 5.38 -1.69 2.91
N GLN A 19 4.24 -1.87 3.57
CA GLN A 19 3.17 -2.73 3.05
C GLN A 19 2.61 -2.18 1.74
N LEU A 20 2.45 -0.88 1.65
CA LEU A 20 1.97 -0.25 0.43
C LEU A 20 2.97 -0.43 -0.71
N LEU A 21 4.25 -0.22 -0.44
CA LEU A 21 5.29 -0.40 -1.44
C LEU A 21 5.35 -1.84 -1.93
N GLU A 22 5.23 -2.80 -1.01
CA GLU A 22 5.19 -4.20 -1.37
C GLU A 22 3.99 -4.52 -2.25
N ALA A 23 2.82 -4.00 -1.91
CA ALA A 23 1.61 -4.20 -2.69
C ALA A 23 1.76 -3.60 -4.10
N LEU A 24 2.37 -2.42 -4.21
CA LEU A 24 2.61 -1.78 -5.49
C LEU A 24 3.61 -2.57 -6.32
N ASP A 25 4.64 -3.14 -5.69
CA ASP A 25 5.62 -3.96 -6.37
C ASP A 25 4.97 -5.21 -6.97
N HIS A 26 4.12 -5.88 -6.20
CA HIS A 26 3.37 -7.03 -6.69
C HIS A 26 2.45 -6.64 -7.84
N LEU A 27 1.83 -5.48 -7.74
CA LEU A 27 0.94 -4.99 -8.78
C LEU A 27 1.70 -4.73 -10.08
N VAL A 28 2.86 -4.09 -10.00
CA VAL A 28 3.70 -3.82 -11.16
C VAL A 28 4.13 -5.13 -11.82
N THR A 29 4.60 -6.09 -11.02
CA THR A 29 5.06 -7.38 -11.52
C THR A 29 3.93 -8.11 -12.25
N ARG A 30 2.74 -8.11 -11.65
CA ARG A 30 1.58 -8.77 -12.24
C ARG A 30 1.15 -8.12 -13.54
N HIS A 31 1.15 -6.80 -13.58
CA HIS A 31 0.74 -6.09 -14.80
C HIS A 31 1.78 -6.20 -15.91
N ARG A 32 3.04 -6.26 -15.58
CA ARG A 32 4.07 -6.52 -16.58
C ARG A 32 3.85 -7.89 -17.25
N ALA A 33 3.56 -8.90 -16.44
CA ALA A 33 3.32 -10.23 -16.97
C ALA A 33 2.10 -10.24 -17.89
N LEU A 34 1.03 -9.55 -17.50
CA LEU A 34 -0.17 -9.48 -18.31
C LEU A 34 0.04 -8.67 -19.60
N ALA A 35 0.80 -7.59 -19.51
CA ALA A 35 1.05 -6.73 -20.66
C ALA A 35 1.78 -7.44 -21.79
N LEU A 36 2.55 -8.47 -21.48
CA LEU A 36 3.23 -9.27 -22.50
C LEU A 36 2.26 -10.06 -23.38
N HIS A 37 1.05 -10.31 -22.88
CA HIS A 37 0.08 -11.17 -23.54
C HIS A 37 -1.20 -10.46 -23.94
N ASP A 38 -1.32 -9.16 -23.66
CA ASP A 38 -2.55 -8.43 -23.88
C ASP A 38 -2.28 -7.17 -24.69
N GLU A 39 -3.11 -6.96 -25.71
CA GLU A 39 -3.02 -5.78 -26.57
C GLU A 39 -3.81 -4.60 -26.05
N HIS A 40 -4.59 -4.79 -24.99
CA HIS A 40 -5.48 -3.75 -24.47
C HIS A 40 -4.77 -2.87 -23.44
N ILE A 41 -3.81 -2.10 -23.90
CA ILE A 41 -2.98 -1.24 -23.05
C ILE A 41 -3.82 -0.23 -22.27
N GLU A 42 -4.87 0.33 -22.88
CA GLU A 42 -5.73 1.29 -22.21
C GLU A 42 -6.46 0.68 -21.03
N LEU A 43 -6.95 -0.55 -21.21
CA LEU A 43 -7.62 -1.27 -20.14
C LEU A 43 -6.64 -1.58 -19.02
N HIS A 44 -5.41 -1.93 -19.35
CA HIS A 44 -4.38 -2.16 -18.35
C HIS A 44 -4.11 -0.90 -17.52
N ALA A 45 -4.03 0.25 -18.19
CA ALA A 45 -3.82 1.51 -17.50
C ALA A 45 -4.95 1.82 -16.52
N GLU A 46 -6.18 1.58 -16.93
CA GLU A 46 -7.34 1.78 -16.06
C GLU A 46 -7.32 0.84 -14.87
N LEU A 47 -6.98 -0.42 -15.09
CA LEU A 47 -6.90 -1.40 -14.02
C LEU A 47 -5.79 -1.06 -13.02
N ILE A 48 -4.64 -0.63 -13.53
CA ILE A 48 -3.54 -0.20 -12.68
C ILE A 48 -3.96 1.00 -11.83
N ALA A 49 -4.60 1.99 -12.44
CA ALA A 49 -5.06 3.17 -11.72
C ALA A 49 -6.06 2.79 -10.62
N ALA A 50 -6.99 1.91 -10.94
CA ALA A 50 -7.99 1.46 -9.97
C ALA A 50 -7.34 0.72 -8.80
N GLU A 51 -6.38 -0.15 -9.08
CA GLU A 51 -5.70 -0.89 -8.02
C GLU A 51 -4.82 0.01 -7.16
N VAL A 52 -4.13 0.98 -7.77
CA VAL A 52 -3.34 1.95 -7.01
C VAL A 52 -4.24 2.76 -6.09
N ALA A 53 -5.38 3.24 -6.61
CA ALA A 53 -6.34 3.97 -5.80
C ALA A 53 -6.85 3.14 -4.64
N HIS A 54 -7.12 1.86 -4.87
CA HIS A 54 -7.57 0.94 -3.83
C HIS A 54 -6.50 0.77 -2.75
N GLN A 55 -5.25 0.56 -3.13
CA GLN A 55 -4.17 0.40 -2.18
C GLN A 55 -3.95 1.67 -1.35
N LEU A 56 -4.05 2.82 -1.99
CA LEU A 56 -3.94 4.09 -1.27
C LEU A 56 -5.08 4.27 -0.28
N ALA A 57 -6.29 3.90 -0.67
CA ALA A 57 -7.45 3.98 0.23
C ALA A 57 -7.27 3.06 1.43
N MET A 58 -6.75 1.85 1.21
CA MET A 58 -6.47 0.93 2.30
C MET A 58 -5.41 1.46 3.25
N ALA A 59 -4.36 2.07 2.70
CA ALA A 59 -3.30 2.66 3.52
C ALA A 59 -3.84 3.82 4.35
N ARG A 60 -4.66 4.69 3.75
CA ARG A 60 -5.30 5.77 4.50
C ARG A 60 -6.18 5.25 5.61
N SER A 61 -6.97 4.22 5.33
CA SER A 61 -7.82 3.62 6.35
C SER A 61 -7.00 3.03 7.49
N ALA A 62 -5.89 2.38 7.17
CA ALA A 62 -5.00 1.83 8.17
C ALA A 62 -4.42 2.93 9.07
N LEU A 63 -4.01 4.05 8.47
CA LEU A 63 -3.50 5.19 9.23
C LEU A 63 -4.56 5.76 10.17
N HIS A 64 -5.80 5.87 9.70
CA HIS A 64 -6.88 6.42 10.51
C HIS A 64 -7.34 5.47 11.60
N ARG A 65 -7.29 4.17 11.37
CA ARG A 65 -7.71 3.19 12.36
C ARG A 65 -6.69 3.02 13.49
N HIS A 66 -5.43 3.32 13.24
CA HIS A 66 -4.40 3.09 14.25
C HIS A 66 -4.45 4.19 15.32
N PRO A 67 -4.68 3.83 16.61
CA PRO A 67 -4.84 4.84 17.65
C PRO A 67 -3.69 5.81 17.77
N SER A 68 -2.46 5.35 17.61
CA SER A 68 -1.30 6.21 17.76
C SER A 68 -1.13 7.19 16.61
N LEU A 69 -1.81 6.99 15.49
CA LEU A 69 -1.70 7.86 14.33
C LEU A 69 -2.84 8.84 14.21
N ARG A 70 -4.05 8.46 14.62
CA ARG A 70 -5.21 9.34 14.50
C ARG A 70 -5.38 10.25 15.70
N ARG A 71 -4.50 10.17 16.64
CA ARG A 71 -4.58 11.00 17.80
C ARG A 71 -4.54 12.48 17.41
N ALA A 72 -5.48 13.24 17.95
CA ALA A 72 -5.60 14.66 17.64
C ALA A 72 -4.59 15.44 18.38
N GLY A 73 -3.56 15.34 18.47
CA GLY A 73 -2.49 16.15 19.07
C GLY A 73 -2.85 16.71 20.41
#